data_27cfb720fdedf849cf7de1bfafc0ab91
#
_entry.id   27cfb720fdedf849cf7de1bfafc0ab91
#
_cell.length_a   1.000
_cell.length_b   1.000
_cell.length_c   1.000
_cell.angle_alpha   90.00
_cell.angle_beta   90.00
_cell.angle_gamma   90.00
#
_symmetry.space_group_name_H-M   'P 1'
#
loop_
_entity.id
_entity.type
_entity.pdbx_description
1 polymer ?
#
loop_
_entity_poly.entity_id
_entity_poly.type
_entity_poly.pdbx_seq_one_letter_code
_entity_poly.pdbx_strand_id
1 'polypeptide(L)'
;ATQKYRTEKPNLDDIIFGAAEYAKDGLMPIFEWIGPSPWLDRMKQLTRDVFKQAAYDTPAGKIPSLDVEVAGDLLQVTSRLYWMTGDEDYRAWAFRLADQFLLHSSLLDCDKIGLRDHGSEIIGGLSEACVMASSDDPQRWQRYRPRIRALLDRILEVGTNPDGLLYNAVNPRTGEILSKGLADTWGYVYNA
;
A
#
# COMPACT_ATOMS: atom_id res chain seq x y z
N ALA A 1 -11.45 24.97 -13.27
CA ALA A 1 -12.34 24.16 -12.44
C ALA A 1 -12.25 24.65 -11.01
N THR A 2 -13.31 25.28 -10.50
CA THR A 2 -13.40 25.72 -9.11
C THR A 2 -13.57 24.47 -8.25
N GLN A 3 -12.53 24.10 -7.51
CA GLN A 3 -12.66 23.14 -6.43
C GLN A 3 -13.74 23.64 -5.47
N LYS A 4 -14.85 22.95 -5.38
CA LYS A 4 -15.82 23.19 -4.30
C LYS A 4 -15.10 22.75 -3.01
N TYR A 5 -14.73 23.71 -2.15
CA TYR A 5 -14.31 23.38 -0.81
C TYR A 5 -15.46 22.63 -0.14
N ARG A 6 -15.17 21.44 0.41
CA ARG A 6 -16.15 20.72 1.23
C ARG A 6 -16.54 21.61 2.42
N THR A 7 -17.82 21.86 2.56
CA THR A 7 -18.38 22.61 3.68
C THR A 7 -18.53 21.75 4.95
N GLU A 8 -18.43 20.42 4.80
CA GLU A 8 -18.49 19.46 5.89
C GLU A 8 -17.08 19.21 6.45
N LYS A 9 -16.99 19.05 7.78
CA LYS A 9 -15.74 18.64 8.42
C LYS A 9 -15.38 17.23 7.89
N PRO A 10 -14.13 17.03 7.44
CA PRO A 10 -13.69 15.70 7.02
C PRO A 10 -13.79 14.74 8.22
N ASN A 11 -14.21 13.51 7.97
CA ASN A 11 -14.14 12.44 8.95
C ASN A 11 -12.69 11.96 9.12
N LEU A 12 -12.43 11.08 10.08
CA LEU A 12 -11.08 10.60 10.36
C LEU A 12 -10.49 9.83 9.17
N ASP A 13 -11.29 9.03 8.46
CA ASP A 13 -10.82 8.24 7.32
C ASP A 13 -10.40 9.14 6.14
N ASP A 14 -11.18 10.22 5.86
CA ASP A 14 -10.80 11.23 4.86
C ASP A 14 -9.47 11.93 5.22
N ILE A 15 -9.24 12.17 6.51
CA ILE A 15 -8.00 12.79 6.99
C ILE A 15 -6.81 11.83 6.84
N ILE A 16 -7.00 10.57 7.21
CA ILE A 16 -5.96 9.53 7.10
C ILE A 16 -5.63 9.27 5.63
N PHE A 17 -6.63 9.18 4.77
CA PHE A 17 -6.45 9.06 3.31
C PHE A 17 -5.56 10.20 2.77
N GLY A 18 -5.96 11.45 2.98
CA GLY A 18 -5.17 12.59 2.50
C GLY A 18 -3.78 12.70 3.14
N ALA A 19 -3.60 12.21 4.37
CA ALA A 19 -2.30 12.16 5.02
C ALA A 19 -1.38 11.08 4.42
N ALA A 20 -1.93 9.91 4.07
CA ALA A 20 -1.20 8.82 3.44
C ALA A 20 -0.71 9.23 2.05
N GLU A 21 -1.60 9.76 1.21
CA GLU A 21 -1.25 10.30 -0.11
C GLU A 21 -0.23 11.43 -0.04
N TYR A 22 -0.43 12.40 0.87
CA TYR A 22 0.52 13.49 1.04
C TYR A 22 1.90 12.99 1.49
N ALA A 23 1.95 11.98 2.36
CA ALA A 23 3.23 11.39 2.77
C ALA A 23 3.90 10.66 1.61
N LYS A 24 3.17 9.82 0.87
CA LYS A 24 3.70 8.99 -0.21
C LYS A 24 4.01 9.81 -1.47
N ASP A 25 3.01 10.53 -2.02
CA ASP A 25 3.14 11.18 -3.33
C ASP A 25 3.72 12.60 -3.24
N GLY A 26 3.58 13.25 -2.08
CA GLY A 26 4.10 14.59 -1.84
C GLY A 26 5.48 14.60 -1.19
N LEU A 27 5.60 14.08 0.03
CA LEU A 27 6.82 14.24 0.83
C LEU A 27 7.92 13.23 0.47
N MET A 28 7.54 11.98 0.19
CA MET A 28 8.51 10.90 -0.07
C MET A 28 9.40 11.21 -1.30
N PRO A 29 8.87 11.58 -2.48
CA PRO A 29 9.73 11.93 -3.61
C PRO A 29 10.64 13.12 -3.34
N ILE A 30 10.19 14.10 -2.56
CA ILE A 30 10.99 15.27 -2.21
C ILE A 30 12.23 14.84 -1.41
N PHE A 31 12.04 14.07 -0.33
CA PHE A 31 13.19 13.72 0.50
C PHE A 31 14.07 12.64 -0.14
N GLU A 32 13.54 11.74 -0.97
CA GLU A 32 14.35 10.80 -1.76
C GLU A 32 15.30 11.54 -2.70
N TRP A 33 14.85 12.67 -3.24
CA TRP A 33 15.65 13.52 -4.12
C TRP A 33 16.67 14.39 -3.39
N ILE A 34 16.25 15.07 -2.32
CA ILE A 34 17.08 16.08 -1.63
C ILE A 34 17.78 15.56 -0.37
N GLY A 35 17.44 14.36 0.09
CA GLY A 35 17.99 13.76 1.31
C GLY A 35 17.44 14.35 2.61
N PRO A 36 18.18 14.21 3.72
CA PRO A 36 17.78 14.71 5.03
C PRO A 36 17.43 16.20 5.00
N SER A 37 16.22 16.53 5.45
CA SER A 37 15.67 17.88 5.34
C SER A 37 14.46 18.03 6.27
N PRO A 38 13.93 19.24 6.48
CA PRO A 38 12.69 19.44 7.22
C PRO A 38 11.49 18.66 6.67
N TRP A 39 11.50 18.31 5.39
CA TRP A 39 10.45 17.50 4.77
C TRP A 39 10.46 16.06 5.28
N LEU A 40 11.62 15.47 5.53
CA LEU A 40 11.72 14.17 6.18
C LEU A 40 11.16 14.21 7.61
N ASP A 41 11.48 15.25 8.37
CA ASP A 41 10.94 15.41 9.74
C ASP A 41 9.42 15.59 9.72
N ARG A 42 8.91 16.32 8.73
CA ARG A 42 7.47 16.46 8.52
C ARG A 42 6.80 15.12 8.20
N MET A 43 7.39 14.34 7.33
CA MET A 43 6.89 13.00 6.97
C MET A 43 6.90 12.05 8.17
N LYS A 44 7.99 12.02 8.94
CA LYS A 44 8.10 11.25 10.18
C LYS A 44 7.00 11.61 11.18
N GLN A 45 6.78 12.89 11.40
CA GLN A 45 5.74 13.37 12.31
C GLN A 45 4.34 12.99 11.82
N LEU A 46 4.04 13.25 10.54
CA LEU A 46 2.75 12.93 9.94
C LEU A 46 2.43 11.44 10.05
N THR A 47 3.40 10.59 9.72
CA THR A 47 3.25 9.12 9.81
C THR A 47 2.98 8.68 11.25
N ARG A 48 3.72 9.21 12.23
CA ARG A 48 3.46 8.93 13.65
C ARG A 48 2.07 9.36 14.08
N ASP A 49 1.61 10.52 13.63
CA ASP A 49 0.29 11.03 13.99
C ASP A 49 -0.83 10.18 13.36
N VAL A 50 -0.65 9.70 12.12
CA VAL A 50 -1.57 8.74 11.48
C VAL A 50 -1.68 7.46 12.31
N PHE A 51 -0.55 6.85 12.70
CA PHE A 51 -0.58 5.61 13.49
C PHE A 51 -1.08 5.80 14.92
N LYS A 52 -0.95 6.97 15.52
CA LYS A 52 -1.61 7.30 16.81
C LYS A 52 -3.14 7.31 16.70
N GLN A 53 -3.68 7.61 15.53
CA GLN A 53 -5.12 7.60 15.25
C GLN A 53 -5.63 6.26 14.74
N ALA A 54 -4.80 5.21 14.73
CA ALA A 54 -5.19 3.88 14.28
C ALA A 54 -6.43 3.38 15.03
N ALA A 55 -7.54 3.23 14.30
CA ALA A 55 -8.85 2.93 14.86
C ALA A 55 -9.34 1.50 14.58
N TYR A 56 -8.76 0.81 13.60
CA TYR A 56 -9.22 -0.50 13.17
C TYR A 56 -8.48 -1.62 13.92
N ASP A 57 -9.21 -2.34 14.78
CA ASP A 57 -8.69 -3.52 15.46
C ASP A 57 -8.64 -4.70 14.49
N THR A 58 -7.46 -5.29 14.32
CA THR A 58 -7.24 -6.44 13.45
C THR A 58 -6.44 -7.53 14.17
N PRO A 59 -6.41 -8.77 13.65
CA PRO A 59 -5.55 -9.82 14.20
C PRO A 59 -4.06 -9.46 14.21
N ALA A 60 -3.61 -8.58 13.30
CA ALA A 60 -2.26 -8.06 13.27
C ALA A 60 -2.01 -6.91 14.27
N GLY A 61 -3.06 -6.40 14.91
CA GLY A 61 -3.05 -5.23 15.78
C GLY A 61 -3.81 -4.06 15.17
N LYS A 62 -3.76 -2.90 15.85
CA LYS A 62 -4.45 -1.69 15.35
C LYS A 62 -3.77 -1.10 14.14
N ILE A 63 -4.56 -0.83 13.08
CA ILE A 63 -4.10 -0.17 11.86
C ILE A 63 -4.92 1.08 11.55
N PRO A 64 -4.36 2.05 10.80
CA PRO A 64 -5.04 3.30 10.48
C PRO A 64 -6.22 3.15 9.55
N SER A 65 -6.18 2.21 8.61
CA SER A 65 -7.24 1.99 7.61
C SER A 65 -7.29 0.54 7.14
N LEU A 66 -8.49 0.09 6.74
CA LEU A 66 -8.72 -1.17 6.02
C LEU A 66 -8.81 -0.94 4.50
N ASP A 67 -8.82 0.30 4.05
CA ASP A 67 -8.77 0.65 2.64
C ASP A 67 -7.42 0.24 2.05
N VAL A 68 -7.46 -0.40 0.87
CA VAL A 68 -6.25 -0.99 0.26
C VAL A 68 -5.30 0.06 -0.30
N GLU A 69 -5.81 1.19 -0.76
CA GLU A 69 -5.02 2.30 -1.26
C GLU A 69 -4.25 2.93 -0.10
N VAL A 70 -4.96 3.34 0.96
CA VAL A 70 -4.36 3.92 2.17
C VAL A 70 -3.35 2.97 2.82
N ALA A 71 -3.68 1.69 2.90
CA ALA A 71 -2.76 0.69 3.45
C ALA A 71 -1.51 0.52 2.58
N GLY A 72 -1.67 0.55 1.26
CA GLY A 72 -0.57 0.49 0.30
C GLY A 72 0.37 1.68 0.40
N ASP A 73 -0.17 2.89 0.48
CA ASP A 73 0.59 4.11 0.68
C ASP A 73 1.37 4.08 1.99
N LEU A 74 0.70 3.72 3.08
CA LEU A 74 1.33 3.63 4.39
C LEU A 74 2.39 2.54 4.47
N LEU A 75 2.21 1.42 3.75
CA LEU A 75 3.24 0.37 3.62
C LEU A 75 4.51 0.92 2.96
N GLN A 76 4.37 1.63 1.83
CA GLN A 76 5.50 2.25 1.15
C GLN A 76 6.17 3.30 2.02
N VAL A 77 5.38 4.20 2.63
CA VAL A 77 5.88 5.24 3.53
C VAL A 77 6.66 4.64 4.71
N THR A 78 6.09 3.64 5.39
CA THR A 78 6.73 3.05 6.57
C THR A 78 7.95 2.21 6.22
N SER A 79 7.91 1.43 5.14
CA SER A 79 9.06 0.65 4.67
C SER A 79 10.25 1.56 4.33
N ARG A 80 10.00 2.63 3.58
CA ARG A 80 11.06 3.57 3.18
C ARG A 80 11.56 4.42 4.34
N LEU A 81 10.69 4.85 5.25
CA LEU A 81 11.13 5.52 6.47
C LEU A 81 12.03 4.61 7.33
N TYR A 82 11.69 3.33 7.45
CA TYR A 82 12.58 2.37 8.13
C TYR A 82 13.94 2.27 7.45
N TRP A 83 13.99 2.03 6.14
CA TRP A 83 15.25 1.91 5.41
C TRP A 83 16.14 3.14 5.52
N MET A 84 15.54 4.32 5.63
CA MET A 84 16.28 5.58 5.71
C MET A 84 16.73 5.96 7.11
N THR A 85 15.96 5.54 8.12
CA THR A 85 16.18 6.01 9.50
C THR A 85 16.63 4.92 10.45
N GLY A 86 16.39 3.66 10.14
CA GLY A 86 16.60 2.53 11.05
C GLY A 86 15.64 2.50 12.24
N ASP A 87 14.55 3.31 12.21
CA ASP A 87 13.63 3.42 13.32
C ASP A 87 12.64 2.24 13.33
N GLU A 88 12.72 1.41 14.36
CA GLU A 88 11.96 0.17 14.51
C GLU A 88 10.44 0.38 14.60
N ASP A 89 9.95 1.56 14.96
CA ASP A 89 8.52 1.86 14.93
C ASP A 89 7.97 1.73 13.51
N TYR A 90 8.67 2.27 12.52
CA TYR A 90 8.24 2.20 11.12
C TYR A 90 8.27 0.76 10.59
N ARG A 91 9.29 -0.02 10.95
CA ARG A 91 9.36 -1.45 10.63
C ARG A 91 8.18 -2.22 11.23
N ALA A 92 7.88 -1.97 12.50
CA ALA A 92 6.77 -2.61 13.19
C ALA A 92 5.41 -2.27 12.56
N TRP A 93 5.24 -1.03 12.12
CA TRP A 93 4.01 -0.59 11.44
C TRP A 93 3.87 -1.18 10.04
N ALA A 94 4.95 -1.20 9.26
CA ALA A 94 4.97 -1.84 7.95
C ALA A 94 4.61 -3.33 8.06
N PHE A 95 5.24 -4.06 8.99
CA PHE A 95 4.93 -5.46 9.19
C PHE A 95 3.52 -5.70 9.72
N ARG A 96 2.97 -4.81 10.54
CA ARG A 96 1.59 -4.90 11.00
C ARG A 96 0.58 -4.79 9.86
N LEU A 97 0.78 -3.84 8.96
CA LEU A 97 -0.04 -3.71 7.76
C LEU A 97 0.13 -4.92 6.84
N ALA A 98 1.37 -5.34 6.57
CA ALA A 98 1.64 -6.50 5.73
C ALA A 98 1.08 -7.79 6.31
N ASP A 99 1.20 -8.03 7.62
CA ASP A 99 0.59 -9.18 8.30
C ASP A 99 -0.93 -9.19 8.10
N GLN A 100 -1.59 -8.03 8.20
CA GLN A 100 -3.03 -7.95 7.98
C GLN A 100 -3.40 -8.39 6.56
N PHE A 101 -2.76 -7.86 5.54
CA PHE A 101 -3.16 -8.07 4.16
C PHE A 101 -2.56 -9.33 3.49
N LEU A 102 -1.50 -9.92 4.07
CA LEU A 102 -0.93 -11.18 3.56
C LEU A 102 -1.34 -12.40 4.39
N LEU A 103 -1.55 -12.25 5.70
CA LEU A 103 -1.71 -13.40 6.59
C LEU A 103 -3.11 -13.52 7.17
N HIS A 104 -3.81 -12.40 7.39
CA HIS A 104 -5.11 -12.37 8.06
C HIS A 104 -6.28 -12.03 7.14
N SER A 105 -6.03 -11.32 6.06
CA SER A 105 -6.96 -11.17 4.96
C SER A 105 -6.26 -11.53 3.65
N SER A 106 -7.04 -11.90 2.65
CA SER A 106 -6.48 -12.23 1.33
C SER A 106 -7.11 -11.33 0.27
N LEU A 107 -6.27 -10.61 -0.47
CA LEU A 107 -6.74 -9.86 -1.63
C LEU A 107 -7.32 -10.79 -2.72
N LEU A 108 -6.96 -12.08 -2.70
CA LEU A 108 -7.51 -13.09 -3.62
C LEU A 108 -8.97 -13.44 -3.31
N ASP A 109 -9.44 -13.16 -2.09
CA ASP A 109 -10.82 -13.41 -1.66
C ASP A 109 -11.75 -12.20 -1.89
N CYS A 110 -11.21 -11.07 -2.37
CA CYS A 110 -11.99 -9.89 -2.71
C CYS A 110 -12.78 -10.09 -4.00
N ASP A 111 -13.85 -9.30 -4.18
CA ASP A 111 -14.62 -9.27 -5.43
C ASP A 111 -13.95 -8.42 -6.51
N LYS A 112 -12.96 -7.60 -6.14
CA LYS A 112 -12.27 -6.71 -7.05
C LYS A 112 -10.84 -6.43 -6.56
N ILE A 113 -9.88 -6.53 -7.48
CA ILE A 113 -8.55 -5.92 -7.37
C ILE A 113 -8.46 -4.84 -8.44
N GLY A 114 -8.18 -3.60 -8.02
CA GLY A 114 -7.77 -2.51 -8.91
C GLY A 114 -6.29 -2.69 -9.28
N LEU A 115 -5.97 -2.57 -10.57
CA LEU A 115 -4.60 -2.68 -11.09
C LEU A 115 -4.11 -1.33 -11.64
N ARG A 116 -4.93 -0.30 -11.51
CA ARG A 116 -4.64 1.09 -11.82
C ARG A 116 -4.57 1.90 -10.51
N ASP A 117 -4.31 3.19 -10.64
CA ASP A 117 -4.45 4.17 -9.56
C ASP A 117 -5.71 3.95 -8.70
N HIS A 118 -5.62 4.21 -7.42
CA HIS A 118 -6.66 3.95 -6.42
C HIS A 118 -7.01 2.43 -6.27
N GLY A 119 -5.98 1.60 -6.10
CA GLY A 119 -6.17 0.18 -5.82
C GLY A 119 -4.94 -0.70 -6.08
N SER A 120 -3.93 -0.20 -6.77
CA SER A 120 -2.68 -0.93 -7.02
C SER A 120 -1.59 -0.64 -5.98
N GLU A 121 -1.73 0.39 -5.16
CA GLU A 121 -0.78 0.84 -4.14
C GLU A 121 -0.46 -0.27 -3.14
N ILE A 122 -1.47 -1.07 -2.80
CA ILE A 122 -1.29 -2.21 -1.88
C ILE A 122 -0.30 -3.24 -2.42
N ILE A 123 -0.26 -3.45 -3.74
CA ILE A 123 0.63 -4.43 -4.38
C ILE A 123 2.08 -3.96 -4.23
N GLY A 124 2.35 -2.69 -4.57
CA GLY A 124 3.66 -2.08 -4.38
C GLY A 124 4.09 -2.08 -2.90
N GLY A 125 3.20 -1.65 -2.00
CA GLY A 125 3.47 -1.61 -0.57
C GLY A 125 3.76 -3.00 0.04
N LEU A 126 3.00 -4.02 -0.34
CA LEU A 126 3.25 -5.40 0.10
C LEU A 126 4.58 -5.94 -0.45
N SER A 127 4.94 -5.57 -1.68
CA SER A 127 6.22 -5.97 -2.27
C SER A 127 7.40 -5.36 -1.51
N GLU A 128 7.33 -4.08 -1.15
CA GLU A 128 8.36 -3.42 -0.32
C GLU A 128 8.48 -4.07 1.06
N ALA A 129 7.35 -4.39 1.72
CA ALA A 129 7.36 -5.11 2.98
C ALA A 129 7.95 -6.53 2.85
N CYS A 130 7.73 -7.20 1.72
CA CYS A 130 8.34 -8.50 1.42
C CYS A 130 9.85 -8.38 1.23
N VAL A 131 10.35 -7.35 0.55
CA VAL A 131 11.79 -7.07 0.42
C VAL A 131 12.39 -6.84 1.80
N MET A 132 11.77 -6.03 2.65
CA MET A 132 12.21 -5.80 4.02
C MET A 132 12.23 -7.10 4.84
N ALA A 133 11.17 -7.94 4.75
CA ALA A 133 11.14 -9.22 5.44
C ALA A 133 12.23 -10.18 4.95
N SER A 134 12.57 -10.17 3.66
CA SER A 134 13.59 -11.06 3.10
C SER A 134 14.99 -10.79 3.65
N SER A 135 15.31 -9.55 4.02
CA SER A 135 16.58 -9.15 4.62
C SER A 135 16.57 -9.23 6.14
N ASP A 136 15.50 -8.79 6.79
CA ASP A 136 15.53 -8.46 8.20
C ASP A 136 14.73 -9.44 9.09
N ASP A 137 13.83 -10.25 8.49
CA ASP A 137 12.99 -11.21 9.21
C ASP A 137 12.74 -12.48 8.39
N PRO A 138 13.72 -13.42 8.33
CA PRO A 138 13.59 -14.64 7.52
C PRO A 138 12.37 -15.51 7.86
N GLN A 139 11.90 -15.49 9.12
CA GLN A 139 10.71 -16.26 9.52
C GLN A 139 9.43 -15.64 8.93
N ARG A 140 9.34 -14.32 8.95
CA ARG A 140 8.22 -13.60 8.33
C ARG A 140 8.26 -13.76 6.81
N TRP A 141 9.44 -13.67 6.19
CA TRP A 141 9.61 -13.93 4.77
C TRP A 141 9.11 -15.30 4.33
N GLN A 142 9.41 -16.36 5.09
CA GLN A 142 8.89 -17.71 4.79
C GLN A 142 7.35 -17.75 4.77
N ARG A 143 6.68 -16.93 5.57
CA ARG A 143 5.20 -16.81 5.59
C ARG A 143 4.67 -15.92 4.47
N TYR A 144 5.35 -14.83 4.14
CA TYR A 144 4.93 -13.87 3.12
C TYR A 144 5.12 -14.39 1.70
N ARG A 145 6.28 -14.99 1.43
CA ARG A 145 6.67 -15.43 0.10
C ARG A 145 5.58 -16.23 -0.66
N PRO A 146 4.95 -17.28 -0.11
CA PRO A 146 3.91 -18.00 -0.82
C PRO A 146 2.66 -17.16 -1.05
N ARG A 147 2.35 -16.20 -0.18
CA ARG A 147 1.17 -15.35 -0.28
C ARG A 147 1.31 -14.27 -1.33
N ILE A 148 2.41 -13.53 -1.29
CA ILE A 148 2.68 -12.52 -2.32
C ILE A 148 2.83 -13.15 -3.70
N ARG A 149 3.48 -14.29 -3.79
CA ARG A 149 3.61 -15.03 -5.05
C ARG A 149 2.25 -15.45 -5.61
N ALA A 150 1.39 -16.03 -4.80
CA ALA A 150 0.05 -16.42 -5.23
C ALA A 150 -0.77 -15.21 -5.72
N LEU A 151 -0.64 -14.06 -5.04
CA LEU A 151 -1.28 -12.82 -5.46
C LEU A 151 -0.78 -12.36 -6.84
N LEU A 152 0.53 -12.27 -7.03
CA LEU A 152 1.13 -11.81 -8.28
C LEU A 152 0.87 -12.80 -9.42
N ASP A 153 1.03 -14.11 -9.19
CA ASP A 153 0.74 -15.16 -10.19
C ASP A 153 -0.75 -15.06 -10.63
N ARG A 154 -1.67 -14.83 -9.68
CA ARG A 154 -3.10 -14.68 -10.00
C ARG A 154 -3.40 -13.41 -10.78
N ILE A 155 -2.77 -12.29 -10.44
CA ILE A 155 -2.91 -11.04 -11.20
C ILE A 155 -2.45 -11.24 -12.64
N LEU A 156 -1.30 -11.89 -12.85
CA LEU A 156 -0.79 -12.17 -14.18
C LEU A 156 -1.71 -13.12 -14.97
N GLU A 157 -2.25 -14.13 -14.30
CA GLU A 157 -3.14 -15.12 -14.94
C GLU A 157 -4.44 -14.49 -15.46
N VAL A 158 -5.10 -13.65 -14.64
CA VAL A 158 -6.45 -13.14 -14.95
C VAL A 158 -6.48 -11.68 -15.36
N GLY A 159 -5.44 -10.91 -15.01
CA GLY A 159 -5.38 -9.48 -15.22
C GLY A 159 -4.73 -9.05 -16.53
N THR A 160 -4.12 -9.99 -17.29
CA THR A 160 -3.33 -9.67 -18.48
C THR A 160 -4.17 -9.83 -19.74
N ASN A 161 -4.11 -8.86 -20.64
CA ASN A 161 -4.72 -8.94 -21.96
C ASN A 161 -3.85 -9.75 -22.95
N PRO A 162 -4.34 -10.03 -24.18
CA PRO A 162 -3.57 -10.77 -25.18
C PRO A 162 -2.22 -10.14 -25.58
N ASP A 163 -2.06 -8.83 -25.37
CA ASP A 163 -0.83 -8.10 -25.67
C ASP A 163 0.15 -8.09 -24.49
N GLY A 164 -0.21 -8.74 -23.37
CA GLY A 164 0.63 -8.81 -22.16
C GLY A 164 0.50 -7.60 -21.24
N LEU A 165 -0.48 -6.72 -21.45
CA LEU A 165 -0.72 -5.53 -20.61
C LEU A 165 -1.83 -5.78 -19.60
N LEU A 166 -1.77 -5.13 -18.44
CA LEU A 166 -2.76 -5.31 -17.39
C LEU A 166 -4.05 -4.51 -17.66
N TYR A 167 -5.18 -5.13 -17.37
CA TYR A 167 -6.48 -4.48 -17.30
C TYR A 167 -6.59 -3.59 -16.05
N ASN A 168 -7.55 -2.65 -16.04
CA ASN A 168 -7.76 -1.76 -14.91
C ASN A 168 -8.24 -2.47 -13.64
N ALA A 169 -9.08 -3.49 -13.77
CA ALA A 169 -9.62 -4.19 -12.61
C ALA A 169 -10.11 -5.59 -12.98
N VAL A 170 -9.92 -6.51 -12.05
CA VAL A 170 -10.34 -7.92 -12.17
C VAL A 170 -10.99 -8.42 -10.89
N ASN A 171 -11.84 -9.44 -11.01
CA ASN A 171 -12.26 -10.26 -9.87
C ASN A 171 -11.23 -11.40 -9.72
N PRO A 172 -10.42 -11.43 -8.67
CA PRO A 172 -9.37 -12.44 -8.54
C PRO A 172 -9.92 -13.86 -8.31
N ARG A 173 -11.12 -13.99 -7.74
CA ARG A 173 -11.73 -15.30 -7.48
C ARG A 173 -12.26 -15.93 -8.76
N THR A 174 -13.01 -15.17 -9.53
CA THR A 174 -13.69 -15.69 -10.73
C THR A 174 -12.87 -15.57 -12.00
N GLY A 175 -11.88 -14.67 -12.03
CA GLY A 175 -11.13 -14.30 -13.24
C GLY A 175 -11.91 -13.34 -14.16
N GLU A 176 -13.04 -12.80 -13.70
CA GLU A 176 -13.82 -11.84 -14.48
C GLU A 176 -13.06 -10.52 -14.64
N ILE A 177 -13.02 -10.00 -15.85
CA ILE A 177 -12.46 -8.68 -16.14
C ILE A 177 -13.56 -7.64 -15.88
N LEU A 178 -13.41 -6.90 -14.78
CA LEU A 178 -14.38 -5.90 -14.35
C LEU A 178 -14.23 -4.58 -15.10
N SER A 179 -13.02 -4.27 -15.58
CA SER A 179 -12.76 -3.10 -16.41
C SER A 179 -11.68 -3.41 -17.43
N LYS A 180 -12.05 -3.30 -18.71
CA LYS A 180 -11.18 -3.62 -19.85
C LYS A 180 -10.24 -2.48 -20.26
N GLY A 181 -10.33 -1.30 -19.63
CA GLY A 181 -9.31 -0.27 -19.82
C GLY A 181 -7.93 -0.80 -19.44
N LEU A 182 -6.88 -0.28 -20.04
CA LEU A 182 -5.52 -0.60 -19.62
C LEU A 182 -5.21 0.13 -18.31
N ALA A 183 -4.46 -0.52 -17.44
CA ALA A 183 -3.96 0.10 -16.23
C ALA A 183 -3.02 1.27 -16.61
N ASP A 184 -3.36 2.47 -16.19
CA ASP A 184 -2.65 3.72 -16.55
C ASP A 184 -1.47 4.02 -15.62
N THR A 185 -1.46 3.44 -14.43
CA THR A 185 -0.40 3.59 -13.42
C THR A 185 0.41 2.31 -13.29
N TRP A 186 1.10 1.94 -14.34
CA TRP A 186 1.83 0.68 -14.44
C TRP A 186 2.94 0.51 -13.40
N GLY A 187 3.48 1.60 -12.90
CA GLY A 187 4.63 1.57 -11.98
C GLY A 187 4.41 0.70 -10.75
N TYR A 188 3.25 0.73 -10.15
CA TYR A 188 2.97 0.00 -8.90
C TYR A 188 2.96 -1.52 -9.09
N VAL A 189 2.29 -2.01 -10.12
CA VAL A 189 2.14 -3.45 -10.33
C VAL A 189 3.35 -4.05 -11.07
N TYR A 190 3.90 -3.33 -12.04
CA TYR A 190 5.05 -3.83 -12.80
C TYR A 190 6.39 -3.72 -12.05
N ASN A 191 6.46 -2.94 -10.98
CA ASN A 191 7.62 -2.88 -10.09
C ASN A 191 7.55 -3.87 -8.91
N ALA A 192 6.42 -4.52 -8.71
CA ALA A 192 6.21 -5.50 -7.65
C ALA A 192 6.81 -6.84 -8.03
#